data_71dc004af87848f27edfe7415b4c7276
#
_entry.id   71dc004af87848f27edfe7415b4c7276
#
_cell.length_a   1.000
_cell.length_b   1.000
_cell.length_c   1.000
_cell.angle_alpha   90.00
_cell.angle_beta   90.00
_cell.angle_gamma   90.00
#
_symmetry.space_group_name_H-M   'P 1'
#
loop_
_entity.id
_entity.type
_entity.pdbx_description
1 polymer ?
#
loop_
_entity_poly.entity_id
_entity_poly.type
_entity_poly.pdbx_seq_one_letter_code
_entity_poly.pdbx_strand_id
1 'polypeptide(L)'
;VSASADLHFRPSIQIGLQLEDFGVQGGVSRLDDDGLPSSIFAEASWTHQDRPSLLARSRVVVLELAGDLTPAARFSLFAGGFDEPVYGAVPLLLHALAHEEHVDGVLLKIGSLSLGWGRLEEIRAGILGVRAAQRRVDCVLSDTTDAELYLASACDTVAVLPMLPVSMDGITGRFVFLGEALDRLGVTPEVIRRGDYKSAPEQFTRGDMSGPQREVADVLLDQAWNTLLAGVAEGR
;
A
#
# COMPACT_ATOMS: atom_id res chain seq x y z
N VAL A 1 -2.10 22.62 55.57
CA VAL A 1 -0.99 23.28 54.85
C VAL A 1 -1.39 23.28 53.37
N SER A 2 -2.01 24.39 52.93
CA SER A 2 -2.42 24.62 51.55
C SER A 2 -1.23 25.21 50.80
N ALA A 3 -0.64 24.45 49.85
CA ALA A 3 0.29 25.00 48.91
C ALA A 3 -0.50 25.63 47.75
N SER A 4 -0.57 26.96 47.73
CA SER A 4 -0.97 27.70 46.54
C SER A 4 0.18 27.70 45.55
N ALA A 5 0.00 27.01 44.45
CA ALA A 5 0.92 27.11 43.31
C ALA A 5 0.65 28.41 42.56
N ASP A 6 1.42 29.45 42.85
CA ASP A 6 1.43 30.66 42.03
C ASP A 6 2.04 30.32 40.69
N LEU A 7 1.17 30.18 39.66
CA LEU A 7 1.54 30.07 38.25
C LEU A 7 2.04 31.46 37.76
N HIS A 8 3.27 31.80 38.11
CA HIS A 8 3.94 32.95 37.52
C HIS A 8 4.27 32.60 36.06
N PHE A 9 3.55 33.22 35.12
CA PHE A 9 3.89 33.21 33.71
C PHE A 9 5.28 33.82 33.53
N ARG A 10 6.27 32.99 33.22
CA ARG A 10 7.66 33.44 33.01
C ARG A 10 7.89 33.55 31.51
N PRO A 11 7.88 34.73 30.91
CA PRO A 11 8.20 34.89 29.53
C PRO A 11 9.62 34.45 29.25
N SER A 12 9.80 33.55 28.28
CA SER A 12 11.10 33.12 27.78
C SER A 12 11.12 33.28 26.26
N ILE A 13 12.22 33.77 25.74
CA ILE A 13 12.46 33.84 24.29
C ILE A 13 13.51 32.76 24.00
N GLN A 14 13.14 31.82 23.11
CA GLN A 14 14.03 30.76 22.68
C GLN A 14 14.20 30.84 21.16
N ILE A 15 15.43 30.75 20.71
CA ILE A 15 15.77 30.66 19.29
C ILE A 15 16.56 29.37 19.12
N GLY A 16 16.06 28.49 18.28
CA GLY A 16 16.71 27.20 18.01
C GLY A 16 16.94 27.00 16.52
N LEU A 17 18.00 26.32 16.18
CA LEU A 17 18.36 25.87 14.86
C LEU A 17 18.42 24.35 14.90
N GLN A 18 17.63 23.70 14.06
CA GLN A 18 17.59 22.25 13.96
C GLN A 18 18.13 21.81 12.60
N LEU A 19 19.17 21.01 12.61
CA LEU A 19 19.78 20.40 11.44
C LEU A 19 19.72 18.89 11.65
N GLU A 20 18.78 18.23 11.00
CA GLU A 20 18.54 16.77 11.15
C GLU A 20 18.55 16.29 12.60
N ASP A 21 19.55 15.46 12.91
CA ASP A 21 19.74 14.85 14.23
C ASP A 21 20.39 15.80 15.25
N PHE A 22 20.88 16.94 14.80
CA PHE A 22 21.57 17.91 15.64
C PHE A 22 20.77 19.20 15.78
N GLY A 23 20.46 19.57 17.01
CA GLY A 23 19.79 20.82 17.34
C GLY A 23 20.63 21.68 18.27
N VAL A 24 20.65 22.95 18.01
CA VAL A 24 21.19 23.97 18.93
C VAL A 24 20.08 24.95 19.25
N GLN A 25 19.79 25.13 20.51
CA GLN A 25 18.84 26.14 20.95
C GLN A 25 19.47 27.01 22.04
N GLY A 26 19.11 28.26 22.03
CA GLY A 26 19.54 29.20 23.04
C GLY A 26 18.44 30.20 23.34
N GLY A 27 18.43 30.73 24.51
CA GLY A 27 17.43 31.69 24.89
C GLY A 27 17.69 32.36 26.22
N VAL A 28 16.79 33.26 26.56
CA VAL A 28 16.75 33.95 27.86
C VAL A 28 15.49 33.50 28.59
N SER A 29 15.66 33.12 29.84
CA SER A 29 14.52 32.56 30.61
C SER A 29 13.87 33.55 31.55
N ARG A 30 14.44 34.71 31.75
CA ARG A 30 13.88 35.73 32.66
C ARG A 30 14.44 37.09 32.30
N LEU A 31 13.57 38.09 32.34
CA LEU A 31 13.95 39.49 32.34
C LEU A 31 13.75 40.02 33.75
N ASP A 32 14.74 40.71 34.29
CA ASP A 32 14.57 41.43 35.56
C ASP A 32 13.75 42.71 35.36
N ASP A 33 13.34 43.35 36.44
CA ASP A 33 12.53 44.57 36.41
C ASP A 33 13.19 45.69 35.59
N ASP A 34 14.51 45.63 35.41
CA ASP A 34 15.31 46.54 34.58
C ASP A 34 15.41 46.08 33.12
N GLY A 35 14.71 45.02 32.72
CA GLY A 35 14.73 44.46 31.34
C GLY A 35 15.97 43.68 30.94
N LEU A 36 16.84 43.37 31.90
CA LEU A 36 18.06 42.58 31.65
C LEU A 36 17.80 41.09 31.81
N PRO A 37 18.43 40.23 30.99
CA PRO A 37 18.27 38.80 31.10
C PRO A 37 18.93 38.28 32.39
N SER A 38 18.15 37.65 33.26
CA SER A 38 18.64 37.06 34.49
C SER A 38 19.32 35.70 34.29
N SER A 39 19.00 35.01 33.17
CA SER A 39 19.69 33.79 32.77
C SER A 39 19.70 33.61 31.27
N ILE A 40 20.81 33.17 30.75
CA ILE A 40 21.02 32.79 29.35
C ILE A 40 21.31 31.30 29.37
N PHE A 41 20.69 30.56 28.48
CA PHE A 41 21.01 29.16 28.30
C PHE A 41 21.33 28.86 26.83
N ALA A 42 22.16 27.88 26.64
CA ALA A 42 22.40 27.26 25.33
C ALA A 42 22.36 25.76 25.53
N GLU A 43 21.63 25.09 24.68
CA GLU A 43 21.48 23.64 24.70
C GLU A 43 21.81 23.10 23.29
N ALA A 44 22.62 22.05 23.27
CA ALA A 44 22.84 21.25 22.08
C ALA A 44 22.21 19.88 22.30
N SER A 45 21.38 19.47 21.38
CA SER A 45 20.71 18.18 21.44
C SER A 45 21.07 17.33 20.23
N TRP A 46 21.30 16.06 20.48
CA TRP A 46 21.46 15.05 19.44
C TRP A 46 20.33 14.04 19.57
N THR A 47 19.53 13.88 18.53
CA THR A 47 18.36 13.00 18.57
C THR A 47 18.10 12.39 17.20
N HIS A 48 17.76 11.11 17.17
CA HIS A 48 17.29 10.42 15.97
C HIS A 48 15.77 10.59 15.72
N GLN A 49 15.13 11.50 16.42
CA GLN A 49 13.72 11.78 16.16
C GLN A 49 13.57 12.72 14.97
N ASP A 50 12.72 12.35 14.02
CA ASP A 50 12.31 13.20 12.89
C ASP A 50 11.66 14.48 13.42
N ARG A 51 12.40 15.56 13.39
CA ARG A 51 11.91 16.90 13.70
C ARG A 51 11.89 17.73 12.42
N PRO A 52 10.92 18.65 12.25
CA PRO A 52 10.90 19.50 11.08
C PRO A 52 12.21 20.32 10.99
N SER A 53 12.96 20.10 9.93
CA SER A 53 14.18 20.84 9.63
C SER A 53 13.86 22.11 8.85
N LEU A 54 14.62 23.20 9.11
CA LEU A 54 14.56 24.42 8.29
C LEU A 54 15.15 24.24 6.89
N LEU A 55 15.97 23.19 6.71
CA LEU A 55 16.47 22.80 5.40
C LEU A 55 15.55 21.73 4.84
N ALA A 56 14.83 22.08 3.78
CA ALA A 56 14.04 21.09 3.04
C ALA A 56 14.99 20.02 2.50
N ARG A 57 14.90 18.82 3.05
CA ARG A 57 15.65 17.66 2.56
C ARG A 57 14.75 16.80 1.74
N SER A 58 15.32 16.30 0.69
CA SER A 58 14.76 15.23 -0.10
C SER A 58 14.54 13.95 0.72
N ARG A 59 13.39 13.32 0.53
CA ARG A 59 12.96 12.16 1.31
C ARG A 59 12.70 10.99 0.40
N VAL A 60 13.09 9.81 0.86
CA VAL A 60 12.65 8.55 0.29
C VAL A 60 11.54 8.01 1.18
N VAL A 61 10.36 7.80 0.59
CA VAL A 61 9.20 7.25 1.30
C VAL A 61 9.22 5.74 1.17
N VAL A 62 9.09 5.04 2.28
CA VAL A 62 9.01 3.57 2.30
C VAL A 62 7.55 3.17 2.44
N LEU A 63 7.05 2.41 1.47
CA LEU A 63 5.71 1.84 1.47
C LEU A 63 5.80 0.32 1.51
N GLU A 64 4.99 -0.29 2.35
CA GLU A 64 4.85 -1.75 2.42
C GLU A 64 3.49 -2.16 1.85
N LEU A 65 3.52 -3.02 0.85
CA LEU A 65 2.35 -3.60 0.18
C LEU A 65 2.35 -5.10 0.44
N ALA A 66 1.52 -5.56 1.36
CA ALA A 66 1.42 -6.99 1.67
C ALA A 66 0.01 -7.33 2.20
N GLY A 67 -0.38 -8.60 2.03
CA GLY A 67 -1.61 -9.16 2.58
C GLY A 67 -2.86 -8.88 1.75
N ASP A 68 -4.01 -8.97 2.40
CA ASP A 68 -5.33 -8.71 1.80
C ASP A 68 -5.67 -7.21 1.96
N LEU A 69 -5.37 -6.44 0.93
CA LEU A 69 -5.76 -5.04 0.86
C LEU A 69 -7.25 -4.95 0.58
N THR A 70 -8.06 -4.94 1.62
CA THR A 70 -9.53 -4.90 1.49
C THR A 70 -10.02 -3.53 1.00
N PRO A 71 -10.98 -3.51 0.05
CA PRO A 71 -11.51 -2.25 -0.50
C PRO A 71 -12.56 -1.58 0.38
N ALA A 72 -13.10 -2.31 1.34
CA ALA A 72 -14.18 -1.82 2.21
C ALA A 72 -13.88 -2.11 3.67
N ALA A 73 -14.27 -1.17 4.53
CA ALA A 73 -14.24 -1.38 5.97
C ALA A 73 -15.09 -2.60 6.34
N ARG A 74 -14.50 -3.53 7.09
CA ARG A 74 -15.22 -4.69 7.63
C ARG A 74 -15.54 -4.42 9.09
N PHE A 75 -16.82 -4.60 9.45
CA PHE A 75 -17.20 -4.53 10.84
C PHE A 75 -16.75 -5.80 11.55
N SER A 76 -15.90 -5.66 12.55
CA SER A 76 -15.47 -6.75 13.42
C SER A 76 -16.08 -6.61 14.80
N LEU A 77 -16.93 -7.57 15.17
CA LEU A 77 -17.52 -7.64 16.51
C LEU A 77 -16.47 -7.82 17.61
N PHE A 78 -15.35 -8.50 17.28
CA PHE A 78 -14.28 -8.79 18.24
C PHE A 78 -13.26 -7.69 18.37
N ALA A 79 -13.06 -6.90 17.31
CA ALA A 79 -12.17 -5.74 17.33
C ALA A 79 -12.88 -4.45 17.76
N GLY A 80 -14.20 -4.49 17.92
CA GLY A 80 -14.99 -3.36 18.44
C GLY A 80 -15.12 -2.18 17.47
N GLY A 81 -14.97 -2.38 16.15
CA GLY A 81 -15.03 -1.30 15.18
C GLY A 81 -15.01 -1.77 13.73
N PHE A 82 -14.86 -0.79 12.84
CA PHE A 82 -14.61 -1.03 11.41
C PHE A 82 -13.12 -0.97 11.13
N ASP A 83 -12.60 -1.96 10.40
CA ASP A 83 -11.26 -1.90 9.84
C ASP A 83 -11.24 -0.86 8.71
N GLU A 84 -10.23 -0.01 8.70
CA GLU A 84 -10.09 0.97 7.62
C GLU A 84 -9.77 0.28 6.29
N PRO A 85 -10.36 0.75 5.17
CA PRO A 85 -10.07 0.21 3.85
C PRO A 85 -8.66 0.61 3.43
N VAL A 86 -7.75 -0.34 3.43
CA VAL A 86 -6.34 -0.10 3.11
C VAL A 86 -6.12 0.09 1.61
N TYR A 87 -6.87 -0.64 0.76
CA TYR A 87 -6.68 -0.58 -0.69
C TYR A 87 -6.86 0.82 -1.27
N GLY A 88 -7.94 1.53 -0.90
CA GLY A 88 -8.24 2.85 -1.46
C GLY A 88 -7.19 3.91 -1.12
N ALA A 89 -6.44 3.72 -0.04
CA ALA A 89 -5.36 4.62 0.35
C ALA A 89 -4.12 4.48 -0.55
N VAL A 90 -3.84 3.29 -1.11
CA VAL A 90 -2.62 3.05 -1.90
C VAL A 90 -2.56 3.87 -3.19
N PRO A 91 -3.57 3.85 -4.09
CA PRO A 91 -3.56 4.68 -5.29
C PRO A 91 -3.52 6.19 -4.98
N LEU A 92 -4.27 6.63 -3.96
CA LEU A 92 -4.27 8.02 -3.52
C LEU A 92 -2.91 8.45 -3.00
N LEU A 93 -2.25 7.59 -2.22
CA LEU A 93 -0.92 7.87 -1.68
C LEU A 93 0.11 7.94 -2.80
N LEU A 94 0.11 7.00 -3.75
CA LEU A 94 0.99 7.03 -4.92
C LEU A 94 0.77 8.31 -5.74
N HIS A 95 -0.49 8.71 -5.94
CA HIS A 95 -0.80 9.98 -6.60
C HIS A 95 -0.26 11.19 -5.82
N ALA A 96 -0.43 11.24 -4.51
CA ALA A 96 0.10 12.30 -3.67
C ALA A 96 1.64 12.37 -3.74
N LEU A 97 2.32 11.21 -3.67
CA LEU A 97 3.78 11.12 -3.76
C LEU A 97 4.32 11.60 -5.11
N ALA A 98 3.58 11.42 -6.19
CA ALA A 98 3.95 11.96 -7.50
C ALA A 98 3.98 13.50 -7.53
N HIS A 99 3.20 14.17 -6.66
CA HIS A 99 3.06 15.63 -6.65
C HIS A 99 3.77 16.31 -5.47
N GLU A 100 4.33 15.54 -4.52
CA GLU A 100 5.02 16.10 -3.35
C GLU A 100 6.44 16.56 -3.71
N GLU A 101 6.73 17.85 -3.52
CA GLU A 101 8.00 18.48 -3.94
C GLU A 101 9.23 17.94 -3.20
N HIS A 102 9.04 17.47 -1.95
CA HIS A 102 10.13 17.03 -1.09
C HIS A 102 10.37 15.50 -1.11
N VAL A 103 9.76 14.80 -2.05
CA VAL A 103 9.94 13.35 -2.25
C VAL A 103 10.80 13.11 -3.49
N ASP A 104 11.97 12.55 -3.33
CA ASP A 104 12.89 12.18 -4.43
C ASP A 104 12.64 10.78 -4.95
N GLY A 105 12.13 9.90 -4.08
CA GLY A 105 11.90 8.52 -4.46
C GLY A 105 11.00 7.78 -3.50
N VAL A 106 10.58 6.61 -3.94
CA VAL A 106 9.74 5.68 -3.19
C VAL A 106 10.39 4.31 -3.18
N LEU A 107 10.52 3.73 -2.00
CA LEU A 107 10.93 2.34 -1.83
C LEU A 107 9.68 1.51 -1.53
N LEU A 108 9.28 0.67 -2.48
CA LEU A 108 8.16 -0.27 -2.33
C LEU A 108 8.68 -1.61 -1.82
N LYS A 109 8.22 -2.03 -0.65
CA LYS A 109 8.40 -3.40 -0.17
C LYS A 109 7.15 -4.18 -0.52
N ILE A 110 7.29 -5.13 -1.43
CA ILE A 110 6.16 -5.92 -1.95
C ILE A 110 6.27 -7.32 -1.36
N GLY A 111 5.31 -7.67 -0.53
CA GLY A 111 5.10 -9.02 0.02
C GLY A 111 3.97 -9.73 -0.70
N SER A 112 3.54 -10.87 -0.17
CA SER A 112 2.43 -11.64 -0.73
C SER A 112 1.16 -10.80 -0.81
N LEU A 113 0.57 -10.71 -2.01
CA LEU A 113 -0.61 -9.91 -2.31
C LEU A 113 -1.78 -10.81 -2.69
N SER A 114 -2.93 -10.57 -2.08
CA SER A 114 -4.20 -11.22 -2.44
C SER A 114 -5.13 -10.20 -3.11
N LEU A 115 -4.80 -9.82 -4.34
CA LEU A 115 -5.52 -8.80 -5.10
C LEU A 115 -6.02 -9.34 -6.44
N GLY A 116 -7.18 -8.86 -6.86
CA GLY A 116 -7.64 -9.08 -8.23
C GLY A 116 -6.87 -8.23 -9.24
N TRP A 117 -6.81 -8.69 -10.50
CA TRP A 117 -6.05 -8.06 -11.58
C TRP A 117 -6.33 -6.57 -11.77
N GLY A 118 -7.59 -6.14 -11.75
CA GLY A 118 -7.92 -4.72 -11.92
C GLY A 118 -7.30 -3.81 -10.85
N ARG A 119 -7.13 -4.32 -9.62
CA ARG A 119 -6.47 -3.57 -8.56
C ARG A 119 -4.95 -3.55 -8.72
N LEU A 120 -4.38 -4.64 -9.21
CA LEU A 120 -2.96 -4.67 -9.55
C LEU A 120 -2.63 -3.67 -10.65
N GLU A 121 -3.48 -3.57 -11.69
CA GLU A 121 -3.34 -2.57 -12.75
C GLU A 121 -3.42 -1.14 -12.22
N GLU A 122 -4.33 -0.85 -11.29
CA GLU A 122 -4.48 0.47 -10.68
C GLU A 122 -3.25 0.86 -9.84
N ILE A 123 -2.73 -0.06 -9.02
CA ILE A 123 -1.49 0.17 -8.26
C ILE A 123 -0.32 0.37 -9.22
N ARG A 124 -0.20 -0.47 -10.27
CA ARG A 124 0.83 -0.36 -11.28
C ARG A 124 0.79 1.00 -11.99
N ALA A 125 -0.40 1.46 -12.38
CA ALA A 125 -0.57 2.79 -12.96
C ALA A 125 -0.12 3.91 -12.01
N GLY A 126 -0.39 3.76 -10.72
CA GLY A 126 0.11 4.67 -9.69
C GLY A 126 1.65 4.69 -9.62
N ILE A 127 2.31 3.52 -9.66
CA ILE A 127 3.78 3.41 -9.69
C ILE A 127 4.35 4.12 -10.91
N LEU A 128 3.79 3.85 -12.09
CA LEU A 128 4.19 4.51 -13.34
C LEU A 128 3.96 6.03 -13.29
N GLY A 129 2.90 6.49 -12.62
CA GLY A 129 2.63 7.91 -12.37
C GLY A 129 3.72 8.58 -11.53
N VAL A 130 4.21 7.92 -10.49
CA VAL A 130 5.34 8.41 -9.67
C VAL A 130 6.61 8.51 -10.51
N ARG A 131 6.92 7.52 -11.34
CA ARG A 131 8.07 7.54 -12.26
C ARG A 131 7.93 8.65 -13.32
N ALA A 132 6.74 8.84 -13.88
CA ALA A 132 6.47 9.89 -14.85
C ALA A 132 6.70 11.30 -14.26
N ALA A 133 6.49 11.47 -12.95
CA ALA A 133 6.82 12.67 -12.19
C ALA A 133 8.33 12.79 -11.86
N GLN A 134 9.19 11.98 -12.51
CA GLN A 134 10.65 11.95 -12.32
C GLN A 134 11.07 11.61 -10.88
N ARG A 135 10.28 10.83 -10.17
CA ARG A 135 10.59 10.27 -8.86
C ARG A 135 11.06 8.83 -9.05
N ARG A 136 12.16 8.49 -8.42
CA ARG A 136 12.69 7.12 -8.49
C ARG A 136 11.80 6.17 -7.68
N VAL A 137 11.50 5.01 -8.25
CA VAL A 137 10.75 3.95 -7.56
C VAL A 137 11.59 2.68 -7.55
N ASP A 138 12.05 2.30 -6.37
CA ASP A 138 12.77 1.05 -6.15
C ASP A 138 11.87 0.04 -5.47
N CYS A 139 11.91 -1.22 -5.89
CA CYS A 139 11.10 -2.30 -5.34
C CYS A 139 11.96 -3.38 -4.68
N VAL A 140 11.53 -3.85 -3.51
CA VAL A 140 12.09 -5.02 -2.83
C VAL A 140 11.00 -6.05 -2.67
N LEU A 141 11.21 -7.24 -3.23
CA LEU A 141 10.27 -8.35 -3.16
C LEU A 141 10.63 -9.30 -2.02
N SER A 142 9.63 -9.61 -1.19
CA SER A 142 9.67 -10.69 -0.21
C SER A 142 8.75 -11.86 -0.56
N ASP A 143 8.03 -11.76 -1.67
CA ASP A 143 7.33 -12.83 -2.37
C ASP A 143 7.44 -12.58 -3.89
N THR A 144 7.35 -13.62 -4.71
CA THR A 144 7.65 -13.55 -6.14
C THR A 144 6.69 -14.39 -6.97
N THR A 145 5.41 -14.18 -6.79
CA THR A 145 4.39 -14.72 -7.69
C THR A 145 4.20 -13.80 -8.91
N ASP A 146 3.35 -14.20 -9.85
CA ASP A 146 3.03 -13.40 -11.04
C ASP A 146 2.52 -11.99 -10.68
N ALA A 147 1.78 -11.84 -9.59
CA ALA A 147 1.22 -10.55 -9.15
C ALA A 147 2.29 -9.58 -8.67
N GLU A 148 3.20 -10.03 -7.79
CA GLU A 148 4.29 -9.21 -7.26
C GLU A 148 5.29 -8.85 -8.36
N LEU A 149 5.62 -9.81 -9.24
CA LEU A 149 6.50 -9.57 -10.38
C LEU A 149 5.90 -8.58 -11.38
N TYR A 150 4.58 -8.65 -11.60
CA TYR A 150 3.86 -7.69 -12.44
C TYR A 150 3.97 -6.27 -11.91
N LEU A 151 3.75 -6.05 -10.61
CA LEU A 151 3.91 -4.73 -10.00
C LEU A 151 5.36 -4.28 -10.02
N ALA A 152 6.29 -5.16 -9.64
CA ALA A 152 7.70 -4.83 -9.58
C ALA A 152 8.29 -4.49 -10.96
N SER A 153 7.74 -5.03 -12.05
CA SER A 153 8.15 -4.67 -13.40
C SER A 153 7.98 -3.18 -13.70
N ALA A 154 7.07 -2.48 -13.01
CA ALA A 154 6.86 -1.05 -13.14
C ALA A 154 7.91 -0.20 -12.39
N CYS A 155 8.75 -0.79 -11.52
CA CYS A 155 9.76 -0.06 -10.75
C CYS A 155 11.04 0.17 -11.56
N ASP A 156 11.84 1.17 -11.16
CA ASP A 156 13.14 1.45 -11.80
C ASP A 156 14.16 0.36 -11.47
N THR A 157 14.17 -0.09 -10.21
CA THR A 157 15.03 -1.18 -9.74
C THR A 157 14.19 -2.22 -9.01
N VAL A 158 14.51 -3.49 -9.21
CA VAL A 158 13.90 -4.60 -8.49
C VAL A 158 14.97 -5.39 -7.77
N ALA A 159 14.85 -5.48 -6.47
CA ALA A 159 15.65 -6.36 -5.64
C ALA A 159 14.78 -7.49 -5.10
N VAL A 160 15.33 -8.68 -5.09
CA VAL A 160 14.67 -9.87 -4.53
C VAL A 160 15.50 -10.37 -3.37
N LEU A 161 14.86 -10.79 -2.28
CA LEU A 161 15.57 -11.34 -1.14
C LEU A 161 16.37 -12.59 -1.56
N PRO A 162 17.58 -12.77 -1.05
CA PRO A 162 18.38 -13.97 -1.36
C PRO A 162 17.60 -15.24 -1.00
N MET A 163 17.72 -16.25 -1.86
CA MET A 163 17.07 -17.56 -1.69
C MET A 163 15.54 -17.59 -1.78
N LEU A 164 14.91 -16.51 -2.21
CA LEU A 164 13.48 -16.52 -2.48
C LEU A 164 13.22 -17.28 -3.79
N PRO A 165 12.36 -18.31 -3.80
CA PRO A 165 11.98 -18.97 -5.05
C PRO A 165 11.15 -18.03 -5.91
N VAL A 166 11.42 -17.97 -7.20
CA VAL A 166 10.61 -17.23 -8.17
C VAL A 166 9.55 -18.18 -8.73
N SER A 167 8.28 -17.89 -8.43
CA SER A 167 7.13 -18.70 -8.85
C SER A 167 6.33 -17.95 -9.92
N MET A 168 6.73 -18.15 -11.18
CA MET A 168 5.96 -17.66 -12.34
C MET A 168 5.18 -18.85 -12.93
N ASP A 169 4.10 -19.22 -12.26
CA ASP A 169 3.32 -20.41 -12.60
C ASP A 169 2.24 -20.12 -13.65
N GLY A 170 2.05 -18.86 -14.00
CA GLY A 170 1.02 -18.39 -14.92
C GLY A 170 -0.35 -18.26 -14.25
N ILE A 171 -1.35 -17.91 -15.07
CA ILE A 171 -2.70 -17.63 -14.61
C ILE A 171 -3.57 -18.86 -14.80
N THR A 172 -4.19 -19.35 -13.72
CA THR A 172 -5.07 -20.52 -13.75
C THR A 172 -6.45 -20.18 -13.20
N GLY A 173 -7.48 -20.73 -13.82
CA GLY A 173 -8.87 -20.68 -13.33
C GLY A 173 -9.29 -22.05 -12.79
N ARG A 174 -9.86 -22.08 -11.59
CA ARG A 174 -10.44 -23.30 -11.02
C ARG A 174 -11.96 -23.15 -10.95
N PHE A 175 -12.66 -24.09 -11.54
CA PHE A 175 -14.12 -24.17 -11.52
C PHE A 175 -14.55 -25.42 -10.77
N VAL A 176 -15.55 -25.29 -9.92
CA VAL A 176 -16.11 -26.40 -9.13
C VAL A 176 -17.52 -26.67 -9.64
N PHE A 177 -17.81 -27.92 -9.94
CA PHE A 177 -19.12 -28.40 -10.36
C PHE A 177 -19.67 -29.36 -9.33
N LEU A 178 -20.87 -29.10 -8.83
CA LEU A 178 -21.52 -29.85 -7.77
C LEU A 178 -22.71 -30.68 -8.29
N GLY A 179 -23.04 -30.61 -9.59
CA GLY A 179 -24.22 -31.28 -10.16
C GLY A 179 -24.27 -32.77 -9.82
N GLU A 180 -23.18 -33.51 -10.08
CA GLU A 180 -23.15 -34.96 -9.75
C GLU A 180 -23.29 -35.25 -8.24
N ALA A 181 -22.74 -34.40 -7.39
CA ALA A 181 -22.86 -34.55 -5.96
C ALA A 181 -24.30 -34.32 -5.48
N LEU A 182 -24.96 -33.30 -6.05
CA LEU A 182 -26.37 -33.03 -5.76
C LEU A 182 -27.30 -34.12 -6.26
N ASP A 183 -27.04 -34.68 -7.45
CA ASP A 183 -27.79 -35.84 -7.97
C ASP A 183 -27.69 -37.04 -7.07
N ARG A 184 -26.51 -37.34 -6.53
CA ARG A 184 -26.33 -38.47 -5.54
C ARG A 184 -27.07 -38.21 -4.25
N LEU A 185 -27.32 -36.97 -3.88
CA LEU A 185 -28.13 -36.60 -2.70
C LEU A 185 -29.63 -36.51 -3.01
N GLY A 186 -30.03 -36.77 -4.26
CA GLY A 186 -31.43 -36.66 -4.68
C GLY A 186 -31.91 -35.19 -4.80
N VAL A 187 -31.00 -34.25 -4.95
CA VAL A 187 -31.30 -32.84 -5.10
C VAL A 187 -31.15 -32.42 -6.58
N THR A 188 -32.24 -32.02 -7.20
CA THR A 188 -32.23 -31.52 -8.59
C THR A 188 -32.46 -30.01 -8.59
N PRO A 189 -31.42 -29.17 -8.82
CA PRO A 189 -31.59 -27.74 -8.89
C PRO A 189 -32.35 -27.32 -10.16
N GLU A 190 -33.42 -26.55 -9.98
CA GLU A 190 -34.15 -25.93 -11.10
C GLU A 190 -33.64 -24.49 -11.26
N VAL A 191 -33.16 -24.15 -12.47
CA VAL A 191 -32.64 -22.83 -12.79
C VAL A 191 -33.27 -22.27 -14.03
N ILE A 192 -33.82 -21.07 -13.93
CA ILE A 192 -34.34 -20.34 -15.07
C ILE A 192 -33.24 -19.42 -15.60
N ARG A 193 -32.71 -19.69 -16.79
CA ARG A 193 -31.70 -18.86 -17.46
C ARG A 193 -32.14 -18.52 -18.88
N ARG A 194 -31.66 -17.41 -19.38
CA ARG A 194 -31.84 -17.01 -20.77
C ARG A 194 -30.48 -16.73 -21.42
N GLY A 195 -30.18 -17.49 -22.47
CA GLY A 195 -28.91 -17.43 -23.19
C GLY A 195 -27.86 -18.43 -22.69
N ASP A 196 -26.99 -18.86 -23.62
CA ASP A 196 -26.03 -19.95 -23.41
C ASP A 196 -24.83 -19.53 -22.56
N TYR A 197 -24.49 -18.23 -22.59
CA TYR A 197 -23.34 -17.67 -21.84
C TYR A 197 -23.66 -17.30 -20.38
N LYS A 198 -24.89 -17.55 -19.90
CA LYS A 198 -25.23 -17.43 -18.48
C LYS A 198 -24.89 -18.72 -17.73
N SER A 199 -23.61 -18.96 -17.54
CA SER A 199 -23.07 -20.21 -17.03
C SER A 199 -22.99 -20.31 -15.50
N ALA A 200 -23.26 -19.23 -14.74
CA ALA A 200 -23.19 -19.28 -13.27
C ALA A 200 -23.97 -20.44 -12.61
N PRO A 201 -25.17 -20.83 -13.10
CA PRO A 201 -25.87 -21.99 -12.53
C PRO A 201 -25.24 -23.33 -12.84
N GLU A 202 -24.35 -23.45 -13.82
CA GLU A 202 -23.75 -24.70 -14.25
C GLU A 202 -22.96 -25.39 -13.14
N GLN A 203 -22.40 -24.61 -12.20
CA GLN A 203 -21.74 -25.15 -11.01
C GLN A 203 -22.65 -26.05 -10.17
N PHE A 204 -23.97 -25.88 -10.24
CA PHE A 204 -24.95 -26.69 -9.49
C PHE A 204 -25.69 -27.70 -10.36
N THR A 205 -25.77 -27.47 -11.68
CA THR A 205 -26.59 -28.27 -12.59
C THR A 205 -25.78 -29.21 -13.47
N ARG A 206 -24.45 -29.10 -13.48
CA ARG A 206 -23.56 -29.91 -14.31
C ARG A 206 -22.44 -30.53 -13.51
N GLY A 207 -21.85 -31.58 -14.05
CA GLY A 207 -20.62 -32.18 -13.54
C GLY A 207 -19.36 -31.67 -14.21
N ASP A 208 -19.50 -30.90 -15.31
CA ASP A 208 -18.41 -30.38 -16.12
C ASP A 208 -18.74 -29.00 -16.71
N MET A 209 -17.75 -28.37 -17.30
CA MET A 209 -17.86 -27.06 -17.96
C MET A 209 -18.51 -27.20 -19.34
N SER A 210 -19.52 -26.37 -19.63
CA SER A 210 -20.10 -26.30 -20.97
C SER A 210 -19.14 -25.64 -21.98
N GLY A 211 -19.40 -25.83 -23.28
CA GLY A 211 -18.65 -25.16 -24.37
C GLY A 211 -18.64 -23.64 -24.24
N PRO A 212 -19.81 -22.98 -24.12
CA PRO A 212 -19.87 -21.53 -23.92
C PRO A 212 -19.14 -21.03 -22.67
N GLN A 213 -19.21 -21.76 -21.55
CA GLN A 213 -18.49 -21.39 -20.34
C GLN A 213 -16.97 -21.52 -20.52
N ARG A 214 -16.50 -22.56 -21.23
CA ARG A 214 -15.10 -22.75 -21.55
C ARG A 214 -14.57 -21.61 -22.42
N GLU A 215 -15.31 -21.24 -23.46
CA GLU A 215 -14.97 -20.12 -24.33
C GLU A 215 -14.79 -18.81 -23.55
N VAL A 216 -15.70 -18.49 -22.63
CA VAL A 216 -15.58 -17.30 -21.77
C VAL A 216 -14.37 -17.41 -20.84
N ALA A 217 -14.15 -18.58 -20.23
CA ALA A 217 -13.02 -18.80 -19.35
C ALA A 217 -11.67 -18.62 -20.08
N ASP A 218 -11.54 -19.21 -21.27
CA ASP A 218 -10.33 -19.12 -22.09
C ASP A 218 -10.05 -17.66 -22.49
N VAL A 219 -11.06 -16.92 -22.95
CA VAL A 219 -10.92 -15.48 -23.30
C VAL A 219 -10.46 -14.65 -22.09
N LEU A 220 -11.03 -14.89 -20.90
CA LEU A 220 -10.66 -14.15 -19.70
C LEU A 220 -9.22 -14.47 -19.25
N LEU A 221 -8.82 -15.75 -19.32
CA LEU A 221 -7.46 -16.16 -18.98
C LEU A 221 -6.44 -15.61 -19.97
N ASP A 222 -6.73 -15.67 -21.27
CA ASP A 222 -5.90 -15.09 -22.32
C ASP A 222 -5.74 -13.58 -22.15
N GLN A 223 -6.81 -12.88 -21.83
CA GLN A 223 -6.76 -11.44 -21.58
C GLN A 223 -5.87 -11.11 -20.37
N ALA A 224 -6.06 -11.82 -19.25
CA ALA A 224 -5.25 -11.62 -18.05
C ALA A 224 -3.76 -11.93 -18.32
N TRP A 225 -3.48 -13.00 -19.06
CA TRP A 225 -2.13 -13.38 -19.45
C TRP A 225 -1.47 -12.34 -20.37
N ASN A 226 -2.19 -11.87 -21.38
CA ASN A 226 -1.69 -10.82 -22.27
C ASN A 226 -1.45 -9.50 -21.54
N THR A 227 -2.28 -9.15 -20.57
CA THR A 227 -2.07 -7.98 -19.70
C THR A 227 -0.80 -8.12 -18.87
N LEU A 228 -0.58 -9.30 -18.26
CA LEU A 228 0.66 -9.59 -17.53
C LEU A 228 1.90 -9.41 -18.43
N LEU A 229 1.90 -10.07 -19.59
CA LEU A 229 3.03 -10.01 -20.51
C LEU A 229 3.31 -8.58 -21.03
N ALA A 230 2.26 -7.88 -21.44
CA ALA A 230 2.38 -6.50 -21.92
C ALA A 230 2.93 -5.58 -20.81
N GLY A 231 2.41 -5.69 -19.60
CA GLY A 231 2.89 -4.87 -18.49
C GLY A 231 4.34 -5.16 -18.11
N VAL A 232 4.77 -6.43 -18.12
CA VAL A 232 6.17 -6.78 -17.86
C VAL A 232 7.07 -6.25 -18.98
N ALA A 233 6.66 -6.39 -20.24
CA ALA A 233 7.43 -5.90 -21.40
C ALA A 233 7.53 -4.37 -21.44
N GLU A 234 6.49 -3.64 -21.04
CA GLU A 234 6.51 -2.18 -20.94
C GLU A 234 7.47 -1.69 -19.86
N GLY A 235 7.56 -2.41 -18.75
CA GLY A 235 8.35 -2.02 -17.60
C GLY A 235 9.84 -2.37 -17.70
N ARG A 236 10.24 -3.21 -18.68
CA ARG A 236 11.61 -3.73 -18.90
C ARG A 236 12.00 -3.65 -20.37
#